data_2033b5dd1c68ffb080cce125375a5084
#
_entry.id   2033b5dd1c68ffb080cce125375a5084
#
_cell.length_a   1.000
_cell.length_b   1.000
_cell.length_c   1.000
_cell.angle_alpha   90.00
_cell.angle_beta   90.00
_cell.angle_gamma   90.00
#
_symmetry.space_group_name_H-M   'P 1'
#
loop_
_entity.id
_entity.type
_entity.pdbx_description
1 polymer ?
#
loop_
_entity_poly.entity_id
_entity_poly.type
_entity_poly.pdbx_seq_one_letter_code
_entity_poly.pdbx_strand_id
1 'polypeptide(L)'
;MAKVALIENKPSRQDFVKLFNNEFSFDRFALCSDPTIKKVLKRDCDIDINIDDYDWVILVGSEALKFYTKQNSVTEYSGRVVDDKFLPVINPAMLAFKPEAKKTWEESSSNIAKYIKGELKQQRLGEDKCYGITETAHAVEFIQKALDAPYNFVALDSETTGLYPRDGYMLGISLSYEPEHGAYINTDCIDEEVEKLLQELFTKKRVVFHNAKFDIAFFEYHFGFKFPRFEDTMLLHYMLDENPGTHGLKQLSLKYTPYG
;
A
#
# COMPACT_ATOMS: atom_id res chain seq x y z
N MET A 1 -22.82 15.47 10.18
CA MET A 1 -22.17 14.18 10.46
C MET A 1 -22.13 13.40 9.18
N ALA A 2 -21.03 12.72 8.90
CA ALA A 2 -20.94 11.86 7.73
C ALA A 2 -22.00 10.73 7.82
N LYS A 3 -22.66 10.44 6.71
CA LYS A 3 -23.60 9.32 6.61
C LYS A 3 -22.82 8.05 6.29
N VAL A 4 -22.91 7.05 7.15
CA VAL A 4 -22.08 5.84 7.09
C VAL A 4 -22.94 4.60 6.92
N ALA A 5 -22.62 3.73 5.96
CA ALA A 5 -23.16 2.38 5.86
C ALA A 5 -22.14 1.36 6.38
N LEU A 6 -22.61 0.32 7.06
CA LEU A 6 -21.80 -0.86 7.42
C LEU A 6 -22.41 -2.08 6.74
N ILE A 7 -21.63 -2.77 5.93
CA ILE A 7 -22.09 -3.92 5.16
C ILE A 7 -21.30 -5.15 5.60
N GLU A 8 -22.01 -6.13 6.13
CA GLU A 8 -21.45 -7.45 6.48
C GLU A 8 -21.89 -8.53 5.48
N ASN A 9 -21.28 -9.70 5.51
CA ASN A 9 -21.62 -10.77 4.57
C ASN A 9 -23.04 -11.29 4.76
N LYS A 10 -23.45 -11.46 6.02
CA LYS A 10 -24.77 -11.90 6.46
C LYS A 10 -25.05 -11.36 7.85
N PRO A 11 -26.31 -11.25 8.29
CA PRO A 11 -26.65 -10.74 9.61
C PRO A 11 -25.91 -11.49 10.72
N SER A 12 -25.20 -10.79 11.57
CA SER A 12 -24.48 -11.34 12.71
C SER A 12 -24.95 -10.76 14.03
N ARG A 13 -24.61 -11.43 15.15
CA ARG A 13 -24.88 -10.95 16.51
C ARG A 13 -23.83 -9.97 17.04
N GLN A 14 -22.91 -9.52 16.17
CA GLN A 14 -21.85 -8.59 16.56
C GLN A 14 -22.44 -7.23 16.92
N ASP A 15 -22.00 -6.67 18.02
CA ASP A 15 -22.31 -5.30 18.42
C ASP A 15 -21.25 -4.34 17.85
N PHE A 16 -21.46 -3.94 16.60
CA PHE A 16 -20.52 -3.05 15.93
C PHE A 16 -20.46 -1.66 16.56
N VAL A 17 -21.52 -1.19 17.20
CA VAL A 17 -21.50 0.09 17.91
C VAL A 17 -20.49 0.05 19.04
N LYS A 18 -20.50 -1.03 19.83
CA LYS A 18 -19.51 -1.26 20.88
C LYS A 18 -18.12 -1.55 20.32
N LEU A 19 -18.01 -2.31 19.23
CA LEU A 19 -16.74 -2.64 18.57
C LEU A 19 -16.03 -1.43 18.00
N PHE A 20 -16.77 -0.38 17.59
CA PHE A 20 -16.23 0.92 17.19
C PHE A 20 -16.27 1.96 18.33
N ASN A 21 -16.34 1.53 19.61
CA ASN A 21 -16.28 2.38 20.80
C ASN A 21 -17.31 3.53 20.82
N ASN A 22 -18.47 3.39 20.15
CA ASN A 22 -19.49 4.41 19.99
C ASN A 22 -18.97 5.70 19.28
N GLU A 23 -17.94 5.60 18.44
CA GLU A 23 -17.25 6.75 17.84
C GLU A 23 -18.10 7.45 16.77
N PHE A 24 -19.02 6.73 16.11
CA PHE A 24 -19.89 7.23 15.04
C PHE A 24 -21.14 6.36 14.89
N SER A 25 -22.15 6.88 14.21
CA SER A 25 -23.37 6.14 13.87
C SER A 25 -23.29 5.62 12.43
N PHE A 26 -24.00 4.52 12.13
CA PHE A 26 -24.06 3.90 10.83
C PHE A 26 -25.36 3.15 10.62
N ASP A 27 -25.80 3.03 9.36
CA ASP A 27 -26.86 2.12 8.94
C ASP A 27 -26.25 0.75 8.64
N ARG A 28 -26.88 -0.32 9.10
CA ARG A 28 -26.33 -1.69 9.00
C ARG A 28 -27.07 -2.49 7.94
N PHE A 29 -26.29 -3.13 7.07
CA PHE A 29 -26.75 -3.97 5.96
C PHE A 29 -26.00 -5.30 5.95
N ALA A 30 -26.54 -6.27 5.21
CA ALA A 30 -25.87 -7.52 4.90
C ALA A 30 -25.97 -7.81 3.40
N LEU A 31 -24.92 -8.42 2.82
CA LEU A 31 -24.94 -8.84 1.43
C LEU A 31 -26.02 -9.86 1.16
N CYS A 32 -26.24 -10.78 2.11
CA CYS A 32 -27.25 -11.82 2.05
C CYS A 32 -28.10 -11.76 3.31
N SER A 33 -29.41 -11.72 3.16
CA SER A 33 -30.37 -11.67 4.27
C SER A 33 -30.49 -13.00 5.03
N ASP A 34 -30.13 -14.13 4.41
CA ASP A 34 -30.21 -15.46 5.02
C ASP A 34 -29.01 -15.74 5.95
N PRO A 35 -29.21 -15.76 7.27
CA PRO A 35 -28.13 -16.03 8.22
C PRO A 35 -27.64 -17.49 8.22
N THR A 36 -28.37 -18.43 7.61
CA THR A 36 -28.06 -19.85 7.61
C THR A 36 -27.00 -20.25 6.56
N ILE A 37 -26.80 -19.43 5.56
CA ILE A 37 -25.81 -19.67 4.51
C ILE A 37 -24.41 -19.73 5.13
N LYS A 38 -23.68 -20.83 4.89
CA LYS A 38 -22.32 -21.01 5.42
C LYS A 38 -21.31 -20.08 4.74
N LYS A 39 -21.42 -19.94 3.41
CA LYS A 39 -20.55 -19.08 2.59
C LYS A 39 -21.41 -18.31 1.61
N VAL A 40 -21.38 -17.00 1.68
CA VAL A 40 -22.10 -16.11 0.78
C VAL A 40 -21.38 -16.10 -0.58
N LEU A 41 -22.09 -16.44 -1.64
CA LEU A 41 -21.63 -16.32 -3.03
C LEU A 41 -22.35 -15.12 -3.67
N LYS A 42 -21.82 -14.59 -4.77
CA LYS A 42 -22.41 -13.45 -5.47
C LYS A 42 -23.89 -13.66 -5.84
N ARG A 43 -24.29 -14.89 -6.16
CA ARG A 43 -25.67 -15.27 -6.49
C ARG A 43 -26.63 -15.26 -5.28
N ASP A 44 -26.08 -15.31 -4.07
CA ASP A 44 -26.85 -15.35 -2.82
C ASP A 44 -27.05 -13.93 -2.23
N CYS A 45 -26.49 -12.93 -2.91
CA CYS A 45 -26.58 -11.54 -2.47
C CYS A 45 -27.93 -10.95 -2.89
N ASP A 46 -28.66 -10.44 -1.91
CA ASP A 46 -29.98 -9.81 -2.05
C ASP A 46 -30.02 -8.39 -1.45
N ILE A 47 -28.82 -7.81 -1.21
CA ILE A 47 -28.70 -6.46 -0.64
C ILE A 47 -29.32 -5.42 -1.58
N ASP A 48 -30.20 -4.59 -1.02
CA ASP A 48 -30.81 -3.43 -1.68
C ASP A 48 -30.36 -2.16 -0.96
N ILE A 49 -29.32 -1.53 -1.48
CA ILE A 49 -28.75 -0.27 -0.97
C ILE A 49 -28.19 0.55 -2.12
N ASN A 50 -28.51 1.84 -2.11
CA ASN A 50 -27.77 2.80 -2.95
C ASN A 50 -26.56 3.32 -2.15
N ILE A 51 -25.37 2.84 -2.48
CA ILE A 51 -24.12 3.23 -1.79
C ILE A 51 -23.77 4.71 -2.00
N ASP A 52 -24.32 5.38 -3.03
CA ASP A 52 -24.07 6.79 -3.29
C ASP A 52 -24.78 7.72 -2.31
N ASP A 53 -25.74 7.20 -1.56
CA ASP A 53 -26.41 7.94 -0.48
C ASP A 53 -25.56 8.08 0.79
N TYR A 54 -24.38 7.45 0.83
CA TYR A 54 -23.48 7.42 1.98
C TYR A 54 -22.14 8.09 1.66
N ASP A 55 -21.60 8.80 2.62
CA ASP A 55 -20.25 9.38 2.52
C ASP A 55 -19.18 8.30 2.65
N TRP A 56 -19.42 7.32 3.55
CA TRP A 56 -18.51 6.20 3.81
C TRP A 56 -19.25 4.87 3.86
N VAL A 57 -18.62 3.81 3.37
CA VAL A 57 -19.13 2.44 3.40
C VAL A 57 -18.11 1.51 4.04
N ILE A 58 -18.40 1.03 5.25
CA ILE A 58 -17.57 0.05 5.95
C ILE A 58 -17.87 -1.35 5.40
N LEU A 59 -16.86 -2.05 4.91
CA LEU A 59 -16.99 -3.40 4.36
C LEU A 59 -16.38 -4.42 5.33
N VAL A 60 -17.24 -5.25 5.95
CA VAL A 60 -16.82 -6.23 6.96
C VAL A 60 -16.55 -7.59 6.33
N GLY A 61 -15.29 -7.97 6.28
CA GLY A 61 -14.85 -9.26 5.76
C GLY A 61 -14.58 -9.29 4.26
N SER A 62 -14.01 -10.40 3.80
CA SER A 62 -13.50 -10.53 2.43
C SER A 62 -14.60 -10.56 1.36
N GLU A 63 -15.77 -11.11 1.67
CA GLU A 63 -16.87 -11.19 0.72
C GLU A 63 -17.45 -9.82 0.42
N ALA A 64 -17.66 -8.97 1.45
CA ALA A 64 -18.13 -7.59 1.27
C ALA A 64 -17.11 -6.78 0.45
N LEU A 65 -15.81 -6.93 0.75
CA LEU A 65 -14.75 -6.28 -0.01
C LEU A 65 -14.78 -6.68 -1.50
N LYS A 66 -14.84 -7.98 -1.80
CA LYS A 66 -14.89 -8.50 -3.17
C LYS A 66 -16.14 -8.12 -3.94
N PHE A 67 -17.25 -7.91 -3.24
CA PHE A 67 -18.51 -7.55 -3.87
C PHE A 67 -18.50 -6.14 -4.43
N TYR A 68 -17.92 -5.18 -3.69
CA TYR A 68 -17.92 -3.76 -4.02
C TYR A 68 -16.62 -3.29 -4.68
N THR A 69 -15.52 -4.02 -4.49
CA THR A 69 -14.21 -3.61 -5.00
C THR A 69 -13.55 -4.75 -5.80
N LYS A 70 -12.43 -4.47 -6.45
CA LYS A 70 -11.61 -5.49 -7.12
C LYS A 70 -10.60 -6.16 -6.17
N GLN A 71 -10.59 -5.77 -4.89
CA GLN A 71 -9.61 -6.24 -3.92
C GLN A 71 -9.98 -7.59 -3.33
N ASN A 72 -8.98 -8.41 -3.02
CA ASN A 72 -9.19 -9.79 -2.57
C ASN A 72 -8.80 -10.04 -1.11
N SER A 73 -7.96 -9.19 -0.51
CA SER A 73 -7.41 -9.38 0.83
C SER A 73 -7.92 -8.34 1.80
N VAL A 74 -8.94 -8.68 2.60
CA VAL A 74 -9.46 -7.76 3.63
C VAL A 74 -8.40 -7.42 4.68
N THR A 75 -7.48 -8.31 4.99
CA THR A 75 -6.41 -8.05 5.97
C THR A 75 -5.45 -6.99 5.48
N GLU A 76 -5.13 -6.99 4.18
CA GLU A 76 -4.26 -6.00 3.55
C GLU A 76 -4.88 -4.61 3.52
N TYR A 77 -6.19 -4.51 3.28
CA TYR A 77 -6.91 -3.24 3.15
C TYR A 77 -7.65 -2.81 4.43
N SER A 78 -7.52 -3.54 5.52
CA SER A 78 -8.24 -3.25 6.77
C SER A 78 -7.84 -1.90 7.36
N GLY A 79 -8.83 -1.03 7.60
CA GLY A 79 -8.61 0.32 8.12
C GLY A 79 -8.11 1.34 7.10
N ARG A 80 -8.25 1.07 5.81
CA ARG A 80 -7.80 1.90 4.68
C ARG A 80 -8.97 2.36 3.83
N VAL A 81 -8.80 3.47 3.12
CA VAL A 81 -9.74 3.88 2.09
C VAL A 81 -9.46 3.12 0.80
N VAL A 82 -10.49 2.51 0.23
CA VAL A 82 -10.47 1.86 -1.09
C VAL A 82 -11.50 2.55 -1.96
N ASP A 83 -11.13 2.85 -3.21
CA ASP A 83 -12.01 3.51 -4.20
C ASP A 83 -12.72 4.76 -3.63
N ASP A 84 -11.98 5.58 -2.86
CA ASP A 84 -12.37 6.86 -2.23
C ASP A 84 -13.52 6.81 -1.22
N LYS A 85 -14.14 5.66 -0.98
CA LYS A 85 -15.38 5.55 -0.22
C LYS A 85 -15.45 4.36 0.71
N PHE A 86 -14.79 3.26 0.33
CA PHE A 86 -14.89 2.02 1.08
C PHE A 86 -13.84 1.95 2.18
N LEU A 87 -14.26 1.50 3.36
CA LEU A 87 -13.43 1.29 4.54
C LEU A 87 -13.48 -0.19 4.95
N PRO A 88 -12.66 -1.05 4.34
CA PRO A 88 -12.63 -2.48 4.70
C PRO A 88 -12.17 -2.70 6.14
N VAL A 89 -12.73 -3.71 6.78
CA VAL A 89 -12.31 -4.19 8.09
C VAL A 89 -12.43 -5.71 8.17
N ILE A 90 -11.51 -6.35 8.89
CA ILE A 90 -11.57 -7.78 9.14
C ILE A 90 -12.86 -8.15 9.87
N ASN A 91 -13.34 -9.38 9.68
CA ASN A 91 -14.53 -9.84 10.42
C ASN A 91 -14.21 -9.98 11.92
N PRO A 92 -14.94 -9.31 12.83
CA PRO A 92 -14.69 -9.38 14.27
C PRO A 92 -14.79 -10.80 14.86
N ALA A 93 -15.47 -11.73 14.20
CA ALA A 93 -15.48 -13.12 14.60
C ALA A 93 -14.06 -13.74 14.66
N MET A 94 -13.10 -13.21 13.91
CA MET A 94 -11.70 -13.65 13.93
C MET A 94 -11.01 -13.35 15.27
N LEU A 95 -11.47 -12.35 16.02
CA LEU A 95 -10.90 -11.96 17.30
C LEU A 95 -10.97 -13.08 18.36
N ALA A 96 -11.95 -13.98 18.23
CA ALA A 96 -12.10 -15.12 19.12
C ALA A 96 -11.09 -16.26 18.85
N PHE A 97 -10.50 -16.30 17.65
CA PHE A 97 -9.68 -17.45 17.23
C PHE A 97 -8.23 -17.06 16.91
N LYS A 98 -7.94 -15.77 16.71
CA LYS A 98 -6.62 -15.27 16.30
C LYS A 98 -6.23 -14.07 17.16
N PRO A 99 -5.34 -14.23 18.15
CA PRO A 99 -4.90 -13.12 19.01
C PRO A 99 -4.30 -11.93 18.23
N GLU A 100 -3.56 -12.21 17.15
CA GLU A 100 -2.98 -11.18 16.27
C GLU A 100 -4.05 -10.33 15.57
N ALA A 101 -5.24 -10.88 15.33
CA ALA A 101 -6.34 -10.13 14.73
C ALA A 101 -6.84 -8.98 15.62
N LYS A 102 -6.60 -9.06 16.94
CA LYS A 102 -7.00 -8.01 17.87
C LYS A 102 -6.26 -6.71 17.59
N LYS A 103 -4.95 -6.75 17.39
CA LYS A 103 -4.13 -5.59 17.05
C LYS A 103 -4.60 -4.98 15.73
N THR A 104 -4.77 -5.82 14.70
CA THR A 104 -5.28 -5.37 13.39
C THR A 104 -6.65 -4.71 13.51
N TRP A 105 -7.55 -5.26 14.32
CA TRP A 105 -8.86 -4.67 14.57
C TRP A 105 -8.76 -3.30 15.23
N GLU A 106 -7.99 -3.19 16.32
CA GLU A 106 -7.82 -1.94 17.09
C GLU A 106 -7.25 -0.83 16.23
N GLU A 107 -6.22 -1.11 15.44
CA GLU A 107 -5.63 -0.16 14.49
C GLU A 107 -6.63 0.24 13.40
N SER A 108 -7.29 -0.74 12.78
CA SER A 108 -8.23 -0.50 11.68
C SER A 108 -9.46 0.28 12.14
N SER A 109 -10.05 -0.08 13.28
CA SER A 109 -11.23 0.60 13.82
C SER A 109 -10.91 2.05 14.20
N SER A 110 -9.73 2.31 14.75
CA SER A 110 -9.24 3.65 15.04
C SER A 110 -9.09 4.50 13.77
N ASN A 111 -8.49 3.94 12.73
CA ASN A 111 -8.32 4.63 11.45
C ASN A 111 -9.67 4.94 10.78
N ILE A 112 -10.58 3.96 10.76
CA ILE A 112 -11.94 4.14 10.23
C ILE A 112 -12.65 5.29 10.94
N ALA A 113 -12.60 5.36 12.28
CA ALA A 113 -13.19 6.44 13.04
C ALA A 113 -12.59 7.81 12.67
N LYS A 114 -11.26 7.88 12.50
CA LYS A 114 -10.57 9.12 12.08
C LYS A 114 -10.96 9.57 10.67
N TYR A 115 -11.09 8.64 9.71
CA TYR A 115 -11.57 8.96 8.36
C TYR A 115 -12.99 9.53 8.40
N ILE A 116 -13.90 8.88 9.12
CA ILE A 116 -15.31 9.31 9.25
C ILE A 116 -15.41 10.68 9.91
N LYS A 117 -14.56 10.99 10.88
CA LYS A 117 -14.49 12.30 11.55
C LYS A 117 -13.75 13.37 10.74
N GLY A 118 -13.10 12.99 9.63
CA GLY A 118 -12.27 13.90 8.82
C GLY A 118 -10.93 14.26 9.46
N GLU A 119 -10.52 13.54 10.51
CA GLU A 119 -9.22 13.69 11.19
C GLU A 119 -8.07 13.05 10.40
N LEU A 120 -8.38 12.03 9.60
CA LEU A 120 -7.46 11.37 8.69
C LEU A 120 -7.97 11.56 7.25
N LYS A 121 -7.09 12.00 6.37
CA LYS A 121 -7.38 12.12 4.93
C LYS A 121 -6.38 11.29 4.18
N GLN A 122 -6.85 10.50 3.21
CA GLN A 122 -5.94 9.87 2.25
C GLN A 122 -5.32 10.97 1.39
N GLN A 123 -4.01 11.11 1.48
CA GLN A 123 -3.27 11.96 0.56
C GLN A 123 -2.95 11.12 -0.68
N ARG A 124 -3.28 11.62 -1.86
CA ARG A 124 -2.83 11.06 -3.12
C ARG A 124 -1.66 11.89 -3.61
N LEU A 125 -0.62 11.21 -4.09
CA LEU A 125 0.40 11.86 -4.89
C LEU A 125 -0.25 12.40 -6.16
N GLY A 126 0.05 13.65 -6.51
CA GLY A 126 -0.36 14.21 -7.79
C GLY A 126 0.27 13.41 -8.93
N GLU A 127 -0.49 13.13 -9.99
CA GLU A 127 0.01 12.40 -11.17
C GLU A 127 1.18 13.11 -11.84
N ASP A 128 1.29 14.42 -11.70
CA ASP A 128 2.36 15.28 -12.18
C ASP A 128 3.69 15.10 -11.45
N LYS A 129 3.68 14.46 -10.28
CA LYS A 129 4.88 14.23 -9.44
C LYS A 129 5.51 12.85 -9.64
N CYS A 130 4.82 11.94 -10.34
CA CYS A 130 5.31 10.59 -10.64
C CYS A 130 5.12 10.34 -12.14
N TYR A 131 6.20 10.15 -12.87
CA TYR A 131 6.16 10.03 -14.34
C TYR A 131 7.16 8.99 -14.86
N GLY A 132 6.91 8.53 -16.09
CA GLY A 132 7.80 7.63 -16.82
C GLY A 132 8.79 8.40 -17.67
N ILE A 133 10.05 7.95 -17.70
CA ILE A 133 11.12 8.45 -18.56
C ILE A 133 11.44 7.37 -19.59
N THR A 134 11.24 7.74 -20.86
CA THR A 134 11.47 6.86 -22.02
C THR A 134 12.51 7.45 -23.01
N GLU A 135 13.18 8.53 -22.61
CA GLU A 135 14.22 9.18 -23.42
C GLU A 135 15.47 9.41 -22.55
N THR A 136 16.65 9.07 -23.07
CA THR A 136 17.95 9.21 -22.39
C THR A 136 18.21 10.63 -21.90
N ALA A 137 17.90 11.64 -22.71
CA ALA A 137 18.11 13.04 -22.31
C ALA A 137 17.32 13.42 -21.04
N HIS A 138 16.08 12.94 -20.91
CA HIS A 138 15.28 13.17 -19.71
C HIS A 138 15.81 12.37 -18.50
N ALA A 139 16.38 11.18 -18.74
CA ALA A 139 17.02 10.40 -17.68
C ALA A 139 18.25 11.14 -17.12
N VAL A 140 19.10 11.66 -18.01
CA VAL A 140 20.27 12.48 -17.65
C VAL A 140 19.84 13.70 -16.82
N GLU A 141 18.85 14.46 -17.30
CA GLU A 141 18.34 15.64 -16.57
C GLU A 141 17.81 15.29 -15.18
N PHE A 142 17.02 14.20 -15.08
CA PHE A 142 16.45 13.76 -13.81
C PHE A 142 17.52 13.33 -12.81
N ILE A 143 18.51 12.55 -13.25
CA ILE A 143 19.60 12.07 -12.39
C ILE A 143 20.50 13.24 -11.96
N GLN A 144 20.74 14.21 -12.86
CA GLN A 144 21.49 15.41 -12.49
C GLN A 144 20.77 16.23 -11.42
N LYS A 145 19.46 16.41 -11.53
CA LYS A 145 18.64 17.03 -10.47
C LYS A 145 18.73 16.24 -9.16
N ALA A 146 18.73 14.91 -9.23
CA ALA A 146 18.90 14.06 -8.07
C ALA A 146 20.27 14.23 -7.40
N LEU A 147 21.34 14.40 -8.20
CA LEU A 147 22.71 14.68 -7.69
C LEU A 147 22.79 16.03 -6.99
N ASP A 148 22.14 17.04 -7.54
CA ASP A 148 22.17 18.43 -7.04
C ASP A 148 21.18 18.69 -5.90
N ALA A 149 20.20 17.80 -5.70
CA ALA A 149 19.19 17.92 -4.66
C ALA A 149 19.81 17.97 -3.24
N PRO A 150 19.25 18.74 -2.30
CA PRO A 150 19.82 18.92 -0.97
C PRO A 150 19.73 17.68 -0.09
N TYR A 151 18.97 16.68 -0.49
CA TYR A 151 18.80 15.44 0.26
C TYR A 151 20.01 14.50 0.11
N ASN A 152 20.44 13.88 1.20
CA ASN A 152 21.58 12.97 1.23
C ASN A 152 21.21 11.51 0.91
N PHE A 153 19.97 11.26 0.52
CA PHE A 153 19.47 9.93 0.18
C PHE A 153 18.63 9.94 -1.09
N VAL A 154 18.54 8.78 -1.73
CA VAL A 154 17.60 8.49 -2.83
C VAL A 154 16.94 7.17 -2.56
N ALA A 155 15.64 7.06 -2.83
CA ALA A 155 14.92 5.79 -2.81
C ALA A 155 15.01 5.14 -4.18
N LEU A 156 15.23 3.83 -4.21
CA LEU A 156 15.44 3.06 -5.43
C LEU A 156 14.71 1.73 -5.34
N ASP A 157 14.07 1.35 -6.45
CA ASP A 157 13.39 0.07 -6.63
C ASP A 157 13.58 -0.41 -8.07
N SER A 158 13.62 -1.73 -8.30
CA SER A 158 13.82 -2.31 -9.62
C SER A 158 12.57 -3.04 -10.12
N GLU A 159 12.20 -2.81 -11.37
CA GLU A 159 11.18 -3.59 -12.05
C GLU A 159 11.83 -4.66 -12.94
N THR A 160 11.43 -5.92 -12.76
CA THR A 160 12.10 -7.06 -13.36
C THR A 160 11.13 -8.06 -13.97
N THR A 161 11.61 -8.86 -14.93
CA THR A 161 10.80 -9.93 -15.55
C THR A 161 10.78 -11.23 -14.77
N GLY A 162 11.59 -11.37 -13.72
CA GLY A 162 11.72 -12.59 -12.95
C GLY A 162 12.26 -12.36 -11.55
N LEU A 163 12.38 -13.44 -10.77
CA LEU A 163 12.84 -13.37 -9.39
C LEU A 163 14.38 -13.50 -9.25
N TYR A 164 15.05 -13.94 -10.29
CA TYR A 164 16.50 -14.18 -10.27
C TYR A 164 17.18 -13.45 -11.43
N PRO A 165 18.31 -12.76 -11.19
CA PRO A 165 18.98 -11.98 -12.22
C PRO A 165 19.44 -12.81 -13.43
N ARG A 166 19.71 -14.10 -13.26
CA ARG A 166 20.15 -15.00 -14.34
C ARG A 166 19.03 -15.41 -15.28
N ASP A 167 17.80 -15.43 -14.77
CA ASP A 167 16.61 -15.92 -15.49
C ASP A 167 15.70 -14.78 -15.95
N GLY A 168 16.05 -13.54 -15.57
CA GLY A 168 15.29 -12.34 -15.89
C GLY A 168 16.18 -11.17 -16.28
N TYR A 169 15.54 -10.08 -16.67
CA TYR A 169 16.20 -8.81 -16.96
C TYR A 169 15.43 -7.66 -16.34
N MET A 170 16.08 -6.51 -16.19
CA MET A 170 15.46 -5.30 -15.68
C MET A 170 14.64 -4.61 -16.76
N LEU A 171 13.43 -4.24 -16.43
CA LEU A 171 12.53 -3.44 -17.27
C LEU A 171 12.77 -1.94 -17.07
N GLY A 172 13.13 -1.57 -15.86
CA GLY A 172 13.40 -0.20 -15.48
C GLY A 172 13.67 -0.06 -13.99
N ILE A 173 13.88 1.16 -13.58
CA ILE A 173 14.15 1.56 -12.22
C ILE A 173 13.20 2.67 -11.78
N SER A 174 12.65 2.56 -10.57
CA SER A 174 11.92 3.63 -9.92
C SER A 174 12.87 4.36 -8.99
N LEU A 175 13.04 5.67 -9.17
CA LEU A 175 13.94 6.51 -8.40
C LEU A 175 13.22 7.76 -7.88
N SER A 176 13.42 8.04 -6.57
CA SER A 176 12.96 9.27 -5.93
C SER A 176 14.09 9.88 -5.11
N TYR A 177 14.29 11.18 -5.25
CA TYR A 177 15.30 11.95 -4.51
C TYR A 177 14.69 12.99 -3.57
N GLU A 178 13.38 13.14 -3.56
CA GLU A 178 12.65 14.01 -2.65
C GLU A 178 11.25 13.45 -2.34
N PRO A 179 10.62 13.84 -1.24
CA PRO A 179 9.28 13.38 -0.91
C PRO A 179 8.26 13.73 -2.00
N GLU A 180 7.33 12.81 -2.23
CA GLU A 180 6.20 12.97 -3.18
C GLU A 180 6.59 13.17 -4.64
N HIS A 181 7.85 12.91 -5.00
CA HIS A 181 8.33 13.06 -6.38
C HIS A 181 9.20 11.87 -6.76
N GLY A 182 8.94 11.28 -7.92
CA GLY A 182 9.69 10.13 -8.42
C GLY A 182 9.53 9.93 -9.90
N ALA A 183 10.44 9.16 -10.48
CA ALA A 183 10.36 8.75 -11.87
C ALA A 183 10.64 7.27 -12.03
N TYR A 184 9.96 6.65 -12.98
CA TYR A 184 10.30 5.36 -13.54
C TYR A 184 11.16 5.59 -14.79
N ILE A 185 12.40 5.10 -14.78
CA ILE A 185 13.33 5.19 -15.90
C ILE A 185 13.36 3.83 -16.59
N ASN A 186 12.93 3.79 -17.87
CA ASN A 186 12.98 2.58 -18.67
C ASN A 186 14.43 2.17 -18.91
N THR A 187 14.74 0.87 -18.83
CA THR A 187 16.09 0.34 -19.06
C THR A 187 16.64 0.73 -20.46
N ASP A 188 15.78 0.86 -21.47
CA ASP A 188 16.19 1.28 -22.82
C ASP A 188 16.80 2.69 -22.86
N CYS A 189 16.60 3.50 -21.82
CA CYS A 189 17.19 4.84 -21.68
C CYS A 189 18.52 4.84 -20.94
N ILE A 190 18.95 3.69 -20.42
CA ILE A 190 20.17 3.57 -19.61
C ILE A 190 21.34 3.20 -20.52
N ASP A 191 21.95 4.20 -21.14
CA ASP A 191 23.21 4.09 -21.89
C ASP A 191 24.42 4.31 -20.98
N GLU A 192 25.62 4.31 -21.55
CA GLU A 192 26.88 4.49 -20.80
C GLU A 192 26.94 5.83 -20.03
N GLU A 193 26.30 6.88 -20.52
CA GLU A 193 26.26 8.18 -19.84
C GLU A 193 25.36 8.10 -18.60
N VAL A 194 24.16 7.55 -18.77
CA VAL A 194 23.19 7.35 -17.69
C VAL A 194 23.74 6.37 -16.63
N GLU A 195 24.39 5.29 -17.04
CA GLU A 195 25.05 4.36 -16.12
C GLU A 195 26.10 5.07 -15.24
N LYS A 196 26.96 5.91 -15.83
CA LYS A 196 27.97 6.67 -15.09
C LYS A 196 27.34 7.64 -14.08
N LEU A 197 26.28 8.36 -14.48
CA LEU A 197 25.56 9.28 -13.62
C LEU A 197 24.85 8.54 -12.46
N LEU A 198 24.21 7.40 -12.74
CA LEU A 198 23.60 6.55 -11.70
C LEU A 198 24.65 6.04 -10.71
N GLN A 199 25.80 5.53 -11.20
CA GLN A 199 26.87 5.07 -10.30
C GLN A 199 27.44 6.21 -9.47
N GLU A 200 27.55 7.40 -10.03
CA GLU A 200 27.97 8.61 -9.30
C GLU A 200 26.94 8.94 -8.20
N LEU A 201 25.64 8.92 -8.54
CA LEU A 201 24.53 9.16 -7.60
C LEU A 201 24.57 8.18 -6.44
N PHE A 202 24.70 6.86 -6.72
CA PHE A 202 24.75 5.80 -5.70
C PHE A 202 26.01 5.84 -4.83
N THR A 203 27.06 6.47 -5.33
CA THR A 203 28.30 6.69 -4.56
C THR A 203 28.20 7.92 -3.67
N LYS A 204 27.64 9.01 -4.18
CA LYS A 204 27.51 10.28 -3.47
C LYS A 204 26.41 10.27 -2.42
N LYS A 205 25.28 9.64 -2.72
CA LYS A 205 24.11 9.60 -1.84
C LYS A 205 23.90 8.22 -1.23
N ARG A 206 23.20 8.17 -0.12
CA ARG A 206 22.74 6.93 0.50
C ARG A 206 21.55 6.41 -0.26
N VAL A 207 21.59 5.16 -0.71
CA VAL A 207 20.47 4.54 -1.42
C VAL A 207 19.57 3.82 -0.42
N VAL A 208 18.28 4.06 -0.50
CA VAL A 208 17.25 3.45 0.36
C VAL A 208 16.42 2.48 -0.47
N PHE A 209 16.39 1.23 -0.04
CA PHE A 209 15.64 0.15 -0.64
C PHE A 209 14.56 -0.37 0.32
N HIS A 210 13.70 -1.21 -0.22
CA HIS A 210 12.84 -2.09 0.56
C HIS A 210 13.03 -3.54 0.12
N ASN A 211 13.68 -4.37 0.91
CA ASN A 211 14.22 -5.69 0.55
C ASN A 211 15.42 -5.58 -0.41
N ALA A 212 16.39 -4.75 -0.03
CA ALA A 212 17.59 -4.39 -0.78
C ALA A 212 18.32 -5.56 -1.46
N LYS A 213 18.28 -6.74 -0.87
CA LYS A 213 18.92 -7.96 -1.40
C LYS A 213 18.45 -8.30 -2.80
N PHE A 214 17.15 -8.09 -3.07
CA PHE A 214 16.56 -8.36 -4.39
C PHE A 214 17.11 -7.37 -5.42
N ASP A 215 16.99 -6.10 -5.16
CA ASP A 215 17.35 -5.03 -6.10
C ASP A 215 18.85 -5.01 -6.36
N ILE A 216 19.66 -5.05 -5.32
CA ILE A 216 21.13 -5.05 -5.43
C ILE A 216 21.61 -6.20 -6.30
N ALA A 217 21.02 -7.41 -6.18
CA ALA A 217 21.40 -8.55 -7.00
C ALA A 217 21.15 -8.31 -8.49
N PHE A 218 20.05 -7.67 -8.85
CA PHE A 218 19.75 -7.31 -10.25
C PHE A 218 20.66 -6.20 -10.75
N PHE A 219 20.86 -5.13 -9.98
CA PHE A 219 21.72 -4.02 -10.34
C PHE A 219 23.19 -4.44 -10.51
N GLU A 220 23.71 -5.25 -9.61
CA GLU A 220 25.09 -5.76 -9.73
C GLU A 220 25.28 -6.69 -10.92
N TYR A 221 24.28 -7.55 -11.20
CA TYR A 221 24.36 -8.52 -12.29
C TYR A 221 24.26 -7.86 -13.67
N HIS A 222 23.33 -6.93 -13.87
CA HIS A 222 23.05 -6.35 -15.19
C HIS A 222 23.90 -5.12 -15.52
N PHE A 223 24.27 -4.31 -14.51
CA PHE A 223 24.98 -3.05 -14.69
C PHE A 223 26.32 -2.97 -13.95
N GLY A 224 26.60 -3.91 -13.05
CA GLY A 224 27.81 -3.86 -12.23
C GLY A 224 27.80 -2.75 -11.19
N PHE A 225 26.63 -2.13 -10.90
CA PHE A 225 26.51 -1.03 -9.95
C PHE A 225 26.93 -1.44 -8.54
N LYS A 226 27.53 -0.50 -7.80
CA LYS A 226 27.94 -0.65 -6.41
C LYS A 226 27.22 0.34 -5.52
N PHE A 227 26.80 -0.14 -4.37
CA PHE A 227 26.06 0.62 -3.37
C PHE A 227 26.87 0.69 -2.07
N PRO A 228 27.89 1.57 -1.97
CA PRO A 228 28.78 1.62 -0.81
C PRO A 228 28.04 2.06 0.47
N ARG A 229 26.92 2.75 0.32
CA ARG A 229 26.07 3.19 1.43
C ARG A 229 24.61 2.99 1.07
N PHE A 230 23.97 2.00 1.67
CA PHE A 230 22.55 1.77 1.49
C PHE A 230 21.86 1.45 2.83
N GLU A 231 20.55 1.59 2.82
CA GLU A 231 19.64 1.23 3.90
C GLU A 231 18.55 0.32 3.33
N ASP A 232 18.03 -0.58 4.17
CA ASP A 232 16.91 -1.45 3.85
C ASP A 232 15.79 -1.22 4.85
N THR A 233 14.70 -0.58 4.40
CA THR A 233 13.56 -0.23 5.26
C THR A 233 12.83 -1.46 5.80
N MET A 234 12.88 -2.61 5.11
CA MET A 234 12.33 -3.85 5.61
C MET A 234 13.13 -4.35 6.82
N LEU A 235 14.46 -4.36 6.73
CA LEU A 235 15.33 -4.78 7.83
C LEU A 235 15.29 -3.77 9.00
N LEU A 236 15.26 -2.47 8.71
CA LEU A 236 15.10 -1.45 9.75
C LEU A 236 13.80 -1.63 10.53
N HIS A 237 12.70 -1.93 9.84
CA HIS A 237 11.43 -2.21 10.53
C HIS A 237 11.48 -3.52 11.32
N TYR A 238 12.15 -4.54 10.83
CA TYR A 238 12.34 -5.79 11.57
C TYR A 238 13.06 -5.57 12.92
N MET A 239 13.98 -4.61 12.97
CA MET A 239 14.65 -4.21 14.22
C MET A 239 13.71 -3.52 15.23
N LEU A 240 12.63 -2.89 14.75
CA LEU A 240 11.63 -2.22 15.60
C LEU A 240 10.49 -3.15 16.02
N ASP A 241 10.13 -4.10 15.17
CA ASP A 241 9.01 -5.03 15.36
C ASP A 241 9.36 -6.38 14.71
N GLU A 242 9.69 -7.37 15.51
CA GLU A 242 10.11 -8.71 15.06
C GLU A 242 8.95 -9.60 14.57
N ASN A 243 7.70 -9.12 14.63
CA ASN A 243 6.55 -9.93 14.28
C ASN A 243 6.51 -10.25 12.78
N PRO A 244 6.40 -11.52 12.38
CA PRO A 244 6.38 -11.89 10.99
C PRO A 244 5.16 -11.33 10.25
N GLY A 245 5.35 -11.00 8.98
CA GLY A 245 4.27 -10.54 8.09
C GLY A 245 3.90 -9.06 8.22
N THR A 246 4.65 -8.26 8.99
CA THR A 246 4.39 -6.83 9.22
C THR A 246 5.31 -5.89 8.45
N HIS A 247 6.26 -6.43 7.67
CA HIS A 247 7.36 -5.65 7.08
C HIS A 247 7.16 -5.28 5.61
N GLY A 248 6.02 -5.61 5.00
CA GLY A 248 5.76 -5.28 3.60
C GLY A 248 5.67 -3.77 3.36
N LEU A 249 6.23 -3.27 2.24
CA LEU A 249 6.31 -1.85 1.92
C LEU A 249 4.93 -1.16 2.00
N LYS A 250 3.90 -1.75 1.42
CA LYS A 250 2.53 -1.21 1.47
C LYS A 250 2.01 -1.07 2.90
N GLN A 251 2.30 -2.04 3.78
CA GLN A 251 1.90 -1.97 5.18
C GLN A 251 2.66 -0.88 5.94
N LEU A 252 3.96 -0.74 5.68
CA LEU A 252 4.80 0.27 6.31
C LEU A 252 4.47 1.68 5.81
N SER A 253 4.23 1.84 4.51
CA SER A 253 3.80 3.11 3.93
C SER A 253 2.58 3.65 4.65
N LEU A 254 1.56 2.82 4.86
CA LEU A 254 0.36 3.22 5.59
C LEU A 254 0.55 3.49 7.07
N LYS A 255 1.48 2.79 7.70
CA LYS A 255 1.77 2.97 9.12
C LYS A 255 2.54 4.26 9.39
N TYR A 256 3.45 4.63 8.49
CA TYR A 256 4.43 5.69 8.71
C TYR A 256 4.29 6.90 7.80
N THR A 257 3.45 6.83 6.76
CA THR A 257 3.23 7.93 5.83
C THR A 257 1.73 8.23 5.66
N PRO A 258 1.36 9.43 5.22
CA PRO A 258 -0.03 9.75 4.89
C PRO A 258 -0.49 9.14 3.55
N TYR A 259 0.41 8.49 2.81
CA TYR A 259 0.16 7.85 1.51
C TYR A 259 -0.16 6.38 1.72
N GLY A 260 -1.33 5.95 1.33
CA GLY A 260 -1.83 4.60 1.52
C GLY A 260 -1.54 3.65 0.39
#